data_ab6a835786de984c2409914ba2d75c8b
#
_entry.id   ab6a835786de984c2409914ba2d75c8b
#
_cell.length_a   1.000
_cell.length_b   1.000
_cell.length_c   1.000
_cell.angle_alpha   90.00
_cell.angle_beta   90.00
_cell.angle_gamma   90.00
#
_symmetry.space_group_name_H-M   'P 1'
#
loop_
_entity.id
_entity.type
_entity.pdbx_description
1 polymer ?
#
loop_
_entity_poly.entity_id
_entity_poly.type
_entity_poly.pdbx_seq_one_letter_code
_entity_poly.pdbx_strand_id
1 'polypeptide(L)'
;SLHMAALIGLLDGYARDPAGGGEPLSDFAKTSLPAALRTRENLFSVLAFDDSLGALPVGLINCVEGFSTFACKPLVNVHDVVVVTSHRGQRIAQKMLVLVEQIARGRGACKLTLEVLSGNLAAATLYRRIGFANYQLDPTMGHAQFMQKWL
;
A
#
# COMPACT_ATOMS: atom_id res chain seq x y z
N SER A 1 3.95 -17.03 -10.93
CA SER A 1 3.46 -16.22 -12.07
C SER A 1 4.32 -14.97 -12.23
N LEU A 2 4.31 -14.37 -13.42
CA LEU A 2 5.04 -13.12 -13.72
C LEU A 2 4.62 -11.99 -12.77
N HIS A 3 3.33 -11.87 -12.46
CA HIS A 3 2.83 -10.86 -11.52
C HIS A 3 3.39 -11.05 -10.11
N MET A 4 3.54 -12.28 -9.66
CA MET A 4 4.09 -12.55 -8.34
C MET A 4 5.59 -12.22 -8.27
N ALA A 5 6.35 -12.54 -9.32
CA ALA A 5 7.75 -12.15 -9.40
C ALA A 5 7.91 -10.61 -9.42
N ALA A 6 7.06 -9.92 -10.18
CA ALA A 6 7.01 -8.47 -10.21
C ALA A 6 6.71 -7.88 -8.83
N LEU A 7 5.71 -8.41 -8.13
CA LEU A 7 5.35 -7.98 -6.78
C LEU A 7 6.52 -8.10 -5.80
N ILE A 8 7.16 -9.27 -5.75
CA ILE A 8 8.29 -9.50 -4.85
C ILE A 8 9.47 -8.58 -5.19
N GLY A 9 9.78 -8.41 -6.49
CA GLY A 9 10.85 -7.52 -6.92
C GLY A 9 10.62 -6.06 -6.55
N LEU A 10 9.41 -5.56 -6.75
CA LEU A 10 9.03 -4.19 -6.38
C LEU A 10 9.05 -3.99 -4.86
N LEU A 11 8.56 -4.96 -4.10
CA LEU A 11 8.52 -4.88 -2.64
C LEU A 11 9.94 -4.96 -2.05
N ASP A 12 10.82 -5.83 -2.56
CA ASP A 12 12.21 -5.90 -2.13
C ASP A 12 12.98 -4.61 -2.46
N GLY A 13 12.73 -4.03 -3.63
CA GLY A 13 13.29 -2.73 -4.00
C GLY A 13 12.85 -1.61 -3.06
N TYR A 14 11.57 -1.60 -2.69
CA TYR A 14 11.05 -0.65 -1.71
C TYR A 14 11.64 -0.85 -0.30
N ALA A 15 11.77 -2.10 0.15
CA ALA A 15 12.34 -2.41 1.46
C ALA A 15 13.77 -1.85 1.63
N ARG A 16 14.54 -1.81 0.55
CA ARG A 16 15.90 -1.25 0.53
C ARG A 16 15.95 0.29 0.58
N ASP A 17 14.86 0.95 0.21
CA ASP A 17 14.73 2.41 0.30
C ASP A 17 14.64 2.82 1.78
N PRO A 18 15.22 3.98 2.18
CA PRO A 18 15.09 4.49 3.56
C PRO A 18 13.64 4.60 4.04
N ALA A 19 12.71 4.93 3.15
CA ALA A 19 11.28 4.97 3.49
C ALA A 19 10.67 3.58 3.74
N GLY A 20 11.29 2.53 3.22
CA GLY A 20 10.88 1.13 3.41
C GLY A 20 11.67 0.38 4.49
N GLY A 21 12.61 1.05 5.16
CA GLY A 21 13.42 0.45 6.23
C GLY A 21 14.91 0.35 5.92
N GLY A 22 15.34 0.44 4.67
CA GLY A 22 16.73 0.45 4.25
C GLY A 22 17.41 -0.92 4.12
N GLU A 23 16.68 -2.01 4.36
CA GLU A 23 17.18 -3.38 4.32
C GLU A 23 16.34 -4.23 3.36
N PRO A 24 16.94 -5.22 2.66
CA PRO A 24 16.19 -6.11 1.79
C PRO A 24 15.18 -6.95 2.57
N LEU A 25 14.16 -7.44 1.88
CA LEU A 25 13.30 -8.48 2.46
C LEU A 25 14.13 -9.70 2.85
N SER A 26 13.76 -10.35 3.95
CA SER A 26 14.36 -11.62 4.33
C SER A 26 14.14 -12.71 3.27
N ASP A 27 15.02 -13.70 3.21
CA ASP A 27 14.83 -14.84 2.30
C ASP A 27 13.54 -15.60 2.60
N PHE A 28 13.17 -15.71 3.89
CA PHE A 28 11.89 -16.27 4.28
C PHE A 28 10.71 -15.48 3.69
N ALA A 29 10.71 -14.16 3.78
CA ALA A 29 9.63 -13.33 3.20
C ALA A 29 9.57 -13.51 1.67
N LYS A 30 10.71 -13.44 0.97
CA LYS A 30 10.76 -13.61 -0.50
C LYS A 30 10.21 -14.96 -0.96
N THR A 31 10.46 -16.03 -0.23
CA THR A 31 10.04 -17.37 -0.60
C THR A 31 8.62 -17.71 -0.16
N SER A 32 8.16 -17.17 0.97
CA SER A 32 6.87 -17.55 1.58
C SER A 32 5.72 -16.61 1.19
N LEU A 33 6.01 -15.34 0.91
CA LEU A 33 4.98 -14.34 0.59
C LEU A 33 4.10 -14.72 -0.62
N PRO A 34 4.61 -15.32 -1.71
CA PRO A 34 3.77 -15.72 -2.83
C PRO A 34 2.66 -16.70 -2.45
N ALA A 35 2.94 -17.67 -1.60
CA ALA A 35 1.93 -18.61 -1.12
C ALA A 35 0.94 -17.95 -0.17
N ALA A 36 1.44 -17.13 0.75
CA ALA A 36 0.61 -16.40 1.70
C ALA A 36 -0.40 -15.48 1.01
N LEU A 37 0.03 -14.73 -0.02
CA LEU A 37 -0.85 -13.84 -0.78
C LEU A 37 -1.94 -14.59 -1.55
N ARG A 38 -1.64 -15.80 -2.06
CA ARG A 38 -2.64 -16.60 -2.78
C ARG A 38 -3.71 -17.22 -1.90
N THR A 39 -3.41 -17.45 -0.64
CA THR A 39 -4.32 -18.16 0.29
C THR A 39 -5.11 -17.24 1.21
N ARG A 40 -4.82 -15.94 1.20
CA ARG A 40 -5.48 -14.96 2.08
C ARG A 40 -6.43 -14.08 1.29
N GLU A 41 -7.73 -14.32 1.43
CA GLU A 41 -8.77 -13.57 0.71
C GLU A 41 -8.85 -12.09 1.13
N ASN A 42 -8.38 -11.78 2.33
CA ASN A 42 -8.34 -10.41 2.85
C ASN A 42 -7.13 -9.60 2.36
N LEU A 43 -6.27 -10.19 1.53
CA LEU A 43 -5.14 -9.49 0.90
C LEU A 43 -5.40 -9.34 -0.59
N PHE A 44 -5.05 -8.18 -1.14
CA PHE A 44 -4.99 -7.99 -2.58
C PHE A 44 -3.92 -6.96 -2.94
N SER A 45 -3.46 -7.02 -4.17
CA SER A 45 -2.42 -6.13 -4.67
C SER A 45 -2.83 -5.54 -6.02
N VAL A 46 -2.39 -4.32 -6.28
CA VAL A 46 -2.49 -3.65 -7.56
C VAL A 46 -1.08 -3.46 -8.10
N LEU A 47 -0.86 -3.85 -9.35
CA LEU A 47 0.41 -3.68 -10.06
C LEU A 47 0.24 -2.70 -11.21
N ALA A 48 1.25 -1.89 -11.44
CA ALA A 48 1.37 -1.05 -12.62
C ALA A 48 2.54 -1.51 -13.48
N PHE A 49 2.32 -1.56 -14.78
CA PHE A 49 3.33 -1.93 -15.78
C PHE A 49 3.49 -0.82 -16.81
N ASP A 50 4.70 -0.61 -17.28
CA ASP A 50 4.97 0.24 -18.43
C ASP A 50 5.07 -0.64 -19.70
N ASP A 51 4.01 -0.62 -20.50
CA ASP A 51 3.92 -1.43 -21.71
C ASP A 51 4.90 -0.97 -22.80
N SER A 52 5.30 0.31 -22.78
CA SER A 52 6.30 0.84 -23.72
C SER A 52 7.69 0.22 -23.54
N LEU A 53 7.94 -0.36 -22.37
CA LEU A 53 9.18 -1.01 -21.99
C LEU A 53 9.03 -2.54 -21.83
N GLY A 54 8.14 -3.15 -22.60
CA GLY A 54 7.91 -4.59 -22.58
C GLY A 54 7.20 -5.08 -21.30
N ALA A 55 6.22 -4.35 -20.83
CA ALA A 55 5.48 -4.62 -19.59
C ALA A 55 6.41 -4.64 -18.34
N LEU A 56 7.26 -3.61 -18.24
CA LEU A 56 8.13 -3.42 -17.08
C LEU A 56 7.28 -3.14 -15.83
N PRO A 57 7.46 -3.89 -14.72
CA PRO A 57 6.78 -3.57 -13.46
C PRO A 57 7.31 -2.25 -12.88
N VAL A 58 6.43 -1.28 -12.66
CA VAL A 58 6.82 0.07 -12.23
C VAL A 58 6.11 0.54 -10.96
N GLY A 59 5.06 -0.15 -10.53
CA GLY A 59 4.33 0.21 -9.33
C GLY A 59 3.63 -0.97 -8.67
N LEU A 60 3.44 -0.84 -7.35
CA LEU A 60 2.78 -1.83 -6.51
C LEU A 60 2.02 -1.12 -5.38
N ILE A 61 0.81 -1.57 -5.12
CA ILE A 61 0.10 -1.32 -3.87
C ILE A 61 -0.33 -2.65 -3.28
N ASN A 62 0.04 -2.91 -2.03
CA ASN A 62 -0.49 -4.01 -1.23
C ASN A 62 -1.57 -3.49 -0.31
N CYS A 63 -2.69 -4.20 -0.23
CA CYS A 63 -3.83 -3.85 0.60
C CYS A 63 -4.23 -5.00 1.51
N VAL A 64 -4.70 -4.63 2.71
CA VAL A 64 -5.24 -5.55 3.70
C VAL A 64 -6.67 -5.15 4.01
N GLU A 65 -7.62 -6.04 3.77
CA GLU A 65 -9.00 -5.84 4.22
C GLU A 65 -9.10 -6.14 5.71
N GLY A 66 -9.52 -5.15 6.46
CA GLY A 66 -9.88 -5.25 7.86
C GLY A 66 -11.37 -5.03 8.05
N PHE A 67 -11.76 -4.77 9.29
CA PHE A 67 -13.17 -4.59 9.63
C PHE A 67 -13.37 -3.42 10.59
N SER A 68 -14.29 -2.53 10.25
CA SER A 68 -14.71 -1.44 11.13
C SER A 68 -15.87 -1.92 12.01
N THR A 69 -15.60 -2.12 13.29
CA THR A 69 -16.65 -2.50 14.24
C THR A 69 -17.69 -1.40 14.41
N PHE A 70 -17.29 -0.12 14.31
CA PHE A 70 -18.20 1.02 14.45
C PHE A 70 -19.18 1.12 13.27
N ALA A 71 -18.70 0.90 12.05
CA ALA A 71 -19.54 0.93 10.85
C ALA A 71 -20.17 -0.44 10.54
N CYS A 72 -19.72 -1.51 11.19
CA CYS A 72 -20.07 -2.90 10.86
C CYS A 72 -19.88 -3.21 9.37
N LYS A 73 -18.74 -2.76 8.83
CA LYS A 73 -18.38 -2.92 7.42
C LYS A 73 -16.89 -3.19 7.26
N PRO A 74 -16.45 -3.80 6.15
CA PRO A 74 -15.04 -3.86 5.81
C PRO A 74 -14.42 -2.45 5.73
N LEU A 75 -13.14 -2.38 5.96
CA LEU A 75 -12.28 -1.26 5.57
C LEU A 75 -11.07 -1.83 4.84
N VAL A 76 -10.42 -1.03 4.02
CA VAL A 76 -9.21 -1.45 3.32
C VAL A 76 -8.05 -0.59 3.78
N ASN A 77 -7.02 -1.23 4.34
CA ASN A 77 -5.75 -0.59 4.65
C ASN A 77 -4.81 -0.67 3.46
N VAL A 78 -4.37 0.49 2.98
CA VAL A 78 -3.32 0.61 1.97
C VAL A 78 -1.99 0.46 2.70
N HIS A 79 -1.38 -0.73 2.59
CA HIS A 79 -0.27 -1.15 3.43
C HIS A 79 1.09 -0.75 2.87
N ASP A 80 1.31 -0.97 1.57
CA ASP A 80 2.52 -0.58 0.86
C ASP A 80 2.15 0.18 -0.41
N VAL A 81 2.85 1.27 -0.71
CA VAL A 81 2.72 2.02 -1.96
C VAL A 81 4.11 2.23 -2.56
N VAL A 82 4.34 1.65 -3.71
CA VAL A 82 5.65 1.65 -4.38
C VAL A 82 5.51 2.17 -5.79
N VAL A 83 6.35 3.13 -6.18
CA VAL A 83 6.60 3.49 -7.58
C VAL A 83 8.11 3.57 -7.76
N VAL A 84 8.63 2.88 -8.77
CA VAL A 84 10.07 2.90 -9.07
C VAL A 84 10.53 4.32 -9.38
N THR A 85 11.76 4.66 -8.96
CA THR A 85 12.28 6.03 -9.02
C THR A 85 12.19 6.63 -10.43
N SER A 86 12.48 5.85 -11.47
CA SER A 86 12.45 6.29 -12.87
C SER A 86 11.06 6.70 -13.38
N HIS A 87 9.99 6.30 -12.69
CA HIS A 87 8.60 6.52 -13.08
C HIS A 87 7.83 7.40 -12.10
N ARG A 88 8.50 8.02 -11.13
CA ARG A 88 7.89 8.98 -10.21
C ARG A 88 7.47 10.26 -10.94
N GLY A 89 6.46 10.96 -10.41
CA GLY A 89 5.95 12.21 -11.02
C GLY A 89 5.03 11.98 -12.22
N GLN A 90 4.65 10.75 -12.54
CA GLN A 90 3.77 10.39 -13.67
C GLN A 90 2.35 10.00 -13.22
N ARG A 91 1.99 10.30 -11.98
CA ARG A 91 0.68 9.98 -11.37
C ARG A 91 0.35 8.49 -11.32
N ILE A 92 1.35 7.62 -11.32
CA ILE A 92 1.14 6.15 -11.28
C ILE A 92 0.50 5.75 -9.95
N ALA A 93 1.02 6.25 -8.82
CA ALA A 93 0.44 5.98 -7.50
C ALA A 93 -1.03 6.43 -7.43
N GLN A 94 -1.36 7.59 -7.96
CA GLN A 94 -2.73 8.09 -8.01
C GLN A 94 -3.65 7.16 -8.83
N LYS A 95 -3.20 6.71 -10.00
CA LYS A 95 -3.96 5.77 -10.85
C LYS A 95 -4.19 4.43 -10.15
N MET A 96 -3.16 3.90 -9.47
CA MET A 96 -3.29 2.67 -8.68
C MET A 96 -4.28 2.85 -7.52
N LEU A 97 -4.23 3.98 -6.82
CA LEU A 97 -5.14 4.27 -5.70
C LEU A 97 -6.59 4.39 -6.15
N VAL A 98 -6.85 4.94 -7.34
CA VAL A 98 -8.19 4.94 -7.93
C VAL A 98 -8.72 3.51 -8.11
N LEU A 99 -7.88 2.60 -8.60
CA LEU A 99 -8.27 1.18 -8.74
C LEU A 99 -8.47 0.52 -7.37
N VAL A 100 -7.62 0.79 -6.39
CA VAL A 100 -7.80 0.33 -5.00
C VAL A 100 -9.15 0.78 -4.45
N GLU A 101 -9.52 2.04 -4.66
CA GLU A 101 -10.80 2.58 -4.21
C GLU A 101 -11.98 1.85 -4.87
N GLN A 102 -11.90 1.57 -6.16
CA GLN A 102 -12.93 0.81 -6.88
C GLN A 102 -13.07 -0.61 -6.33
N ILE A 103 -11.96 -1.31 -6.08
CA ILE A 103 -11.96 -2.64 -5.47
C ILE A 103 -12.55 -2.60 -4.06
N ALA A 104 -12.15 -1.64 -3.25
CA ALA A 104 -12.64 -1.47 -1.88
C ALA A 104 -14.17 -1.23 -1.86
N ARG A 105 -14.68 -0.38 -2.75
CA ARG A 105 -16.13 -0.16 -2.91
C ARG A 105 -16.85 -1.44 -3.32
N GLY A 106 -16.29 -2.20 -4.25
CA GLY A 106 -16.83 -3.50 -4.66
C GLY A 106 -16.87 -4.53 -3.54
N ARG A 107 -15.97 -4.42 -2.56
CA ARG A 107 -15.97 -5.25 -1.34
C ARG A 107 -16.91 -4.73 -0.24
N GLY A 108 -17.58 -3.61 -0.45
CA GLY A 108 -18.46 -3.00 0.55
C GLY A 108 -17.72 -2.23 1.65
N ALA A 109 -16.46 -1.86 1.43
CA ALA A 109 -15.66 -1.15 2.42
C ALA A 109 -16.23 0.25 2.68
N CYS A 110 -16.19 0.67 3.95
CA CYS A 110 -16.66 2.00 4.36
C CYS A 110 -15.59 3.08 4.22
N LYS A 111 -14.31 2.71 4.20
CA LYS A 111 -13.19 3.65 4.07
C LYS A 111 -11.89 2.95 3.65
N LEU A 112 -10.95 3.77 3.17
CA LEU A 112 -9.54 3.42 3.06
C LEU A 112 -8.78 4.00 4.24
N THR A 113 -7.77 3.30 4.71
CA THR A 113 -6.80 3.78 5.70
C THR A 113 -5.38 3.59 5.17
N LEU A 114 -4.45 4.37 5.66
CA LEU A 114 -3.01 4.19 5.41
C LEU A 114 -2.19 4.82 6.53
N GLU A 115 -0.97 4.36 6.67
CA GLU A 115 0.06 4.99 7.50
C GLU A 115 1.06 5.69 6.58
N VAL A 116 1.54 6.85 6.98
CA VAL A 116 2.56 7.60 6.26
C VAL A 116 3.54 8.22 7.25
N LEU A 117 4.84 8.09 6.96
CA LEU A 117 5.86 8.76 7.76
C LEU A 117 5.75 10.28 7.57
N SER A 118 5.77 11.03 8.66
CA SER A 118 5.66 12.50 8.62
C SER A 118 6.75 13.17 7.80
N GLY A 119 7.93 12.54 7.71
CA GLY A 119 9.05 13.00 6.89
C GLY A 119 8.92 12.72 5.39
N ASN A 120 7.97 11.85 4.99
CA ASN A 120 7.69 11.56 3.59
C ASN A 120 6.68 12.58 3.03
N LEU A 121 7.15 13.80 2.79
CA LEU A 121 6.30 14.93 2.39
C LEU A 121 5.62 14.70 1.03
N ALA A 122 6.32 14.08 0.09
CA ALA A 122 5.77 13.80 -1.24
C ALA A 122 4.57 12.85 -1.16
N ALA A 123 4.67 11.76 -0.40
CA ALA A 123 3.58 10.82 -0.18
C ALA A 123 2.42 11.47 0.57
N ALA A 124 2.70 12.19 1.66
CA ALA A 124 1.66 12.88 2.44
C ALA A 124 0.90 13.90 1.60
N THR A 125 1.59 14.66 0.74
CA THR A 125 0.96 15.61 -0.18
C THR A 125 0.06 14.92 -1.19
N LEU A 126 0.52 13.81 -1.78
CA LEU A 126 -0.31 12.99 -2.69
C LEU A 126 -1.57 12.52 -2.00
N TYR A 127 -1.45 11.93 -0.82
CA TYR A 127 -2.60 11.36 -0.10
C TYR A 127 -3.63 12.41 0.27
N ARG A 128 -3.21 13.57 0.76
CA ARG A 128 -4.12 14.69 1.05
C ARG A 128 -4.85 15.17 -0.20
N ARG A 129 -4.14 15.27 -1.33
CA ARG A 129 -4.73 15.71 -2.61
C ARG A 129 -5.84 14.77 -3.08
N ILE A 130 -5.73 13.48 -2.80
CA ILE A 130 -6.74 12.49 -3.21
C ILE A 130 -7.78 12.18 -2.13
N GLY A 131 -7.79 12.95 -1.03
CA GLY A 131 -8.86 12.92 -0.04
C GLY A 131 -8.54 12.25 1.29
N PHE A 132 -7.30 11.78 1.52
CA PHE A 132 -6.91 11.30 2.84
C PHE A 132 -6.70 12.47 3.80
N ALA A 133 -7.12 12.28 5.05
CA ALA A 133 -6.90 13.20 6.14
C ALA A 133 -6.43 12.43 7.39
N ASN A 134 -5.81 13.13 8.32
CA ASN A 134 -5.39 12.51 9.58
C ASN A 134 -6.61 11.92 10.30
N TYR A 135 -6.46 10.70 10.81
CA TYR A 135 -7.46 10.11 11.67
C TYR A 135 -7.55 10.91 12.98
N GLN A 136 -8.71 11.48 13.22
CA GLN A 136 -8.96 12.34 14.38
C GLN A 136 -10.42 12.18 14.81
N LEU A 137 -10.64 11.96 16.11
CA LEU A 137 -11.98 11.91 16.70
C LEU A 137 -12.29 13.25 17.36
N ASP A 138 -11.88 13.41 18.61
CA ASP A 138 -11.98 14.67 19.34
C ASP A 138 -10.65 15.43 19.21
N PRO A 139 -10.63 16.68 18.70
CA PRO A 139 -9.40 17.45 18.59
C PRO A 139 -8.62 17.60 19.89
N THR A 140 -9.28 17.61 21.04
CA THR A 140 -8.66 17.73 22.35
C THR A 140 -7.86 16.47 22.75
N MET A 141 -8.16 15.32 22.15
CA MET A 141 -7.44 14.06 22.35
C MET A 141 -6.21 13.91 21.44
N GLY A 142 -5.98 14.86 20.52
CA GLY A 142 -4.86 14.82 19.58
C GLY A 142 -5.08 13.86 18.41
N HIS A 143 -3.98 13.37 17.84
CA HIS A 143 -3.97 12.49 16.68
C HIS A 143 -3.70 11.04 17.05
N ALA A 144 -4.20 10.11 16.24
CA ALA A 144 -3.81 8.71 16.34
C ALA A 144 -2.31 8.55 16.10
N GLN A 145 -1.65 7.75 16.93
CA GLN A 145 -0.26 7.38 16.78
C GLN A 145 -0.18 5.91 16.34
N PHE A 146 0.69 5.62 15.38
CA PHE A 146 0.99 4.25 15.00
C PHE A 146 2.10 3.71 15.91
N MET A 147 1.83 2.60 16.57
CA MET A 147 2.74 1.98 17.55
C MET A 147 2.96 0.52 17.19
N GLN A 148 4.13 -0.02 17.52
CA GLN A 148 4.45 -1.44 17.29
C GLN A 148 5.12 -2.06 18.50
N LYS A 149 4.99 -3.37 18.63
CA LYS A 149 5.70 -4.21 19.61
C LYS A 149 6.07 -5.52 18.92
N TRP A 150 7.34 -5.82 18.88
CA TRP A 150 7.83 -7.11 18.35
C TRP A 150 7.49 -8.25 19.31
N LEU A 151 7.17 -9.44 18.73
CA LEU A 151 6.82 -10.65 19.46
C LEU A 151 7.92 -11.71 19.32
#